data_a501e09a21837c7e2716ef30dacce76e
#
_entry.id   a501e09a21837c7e2716ef30dacce76e
#
_cell.length_a   1.000
_cell.length_b   1.000
_cell.length_c   1.000
_cell.angle_alpha   90.00
_cell.angle_beta   90.00
_cell.angle_gamma   90.00
#
_symmetry.space_group_name_H-M   'P 1'
#
loop_
_entity.id
_entity.type
_entity.pdbx_description
1 polymer ?
#
loop_
_entity_poly.entity_id
_entity_poly.type
_entity_poly.pdbx_seq_one_letter_code
_entity_poly.pdbx_strand_id
1 'polypeptide(L)'
;MEISWFQAALLGLFACLSSMPGLGGTSIGNYTLGRPLVGGLVCGIILGDLKTGILVGIAMQLVYIALVTPGGTVSADVRAVSYIGIPLAMIAIHSYGLDPSSVKAQGLATSFGTMVGTLGTVLFYGTATINLAWQHIGWTAVEKGDFKKLYTVDWVLPWISHIICSFIPTLIMCKMGAPMVELIKNYLPMDGLAMKTLFTVGSLLPCVGIAILLKQIVTKAVDFIPFFFGFTLAASLGINLVSATLVAALFALINYKIKMLSLSKTAVVAADDLDDDDEEDI
;
A
#
# COMPACT_ATOMS: atom_id res chain seq x y z
N MET A 1 -15.97 18.04 6.71
CA MET A 1 -16.12 16.75 7.46
C MET A 1 -15.26 16.84 8.71
N GLU A 2 -15.83 16.58 9.88
CA GLU A 2 -15.10 16.54 11.15
C GLU A 2 -15.00 15.10 11.62
N ILE A 3 -13.82 14.70 12.07
CA ILE A 3 -13.56 13.35 12.58
C ILE A 3 -13.80 13.35 14.10
N SER A 4 -14.67 12.48 14.61
CA SER A 4 -14.90 12.32 16.04
C SER A 4 -13.68 11.66 16.72
N TRP A 5 -13.55 11.84 18.05
CA TRP A 5 -12.48 11.18 18.82
C TRP A 5 -12.53 9.65 18.70
N PHE A 6 -13.74 9.08 18.65
CA PHE A 6 -13.94 7.64 18.49
C PHE A 6 -13.46 7.15 17.12
N GLN A 7 -13.81 7.86 16.04
CA GLN A 7 -13.34 7.54 14.69
C GLN A 7 -11.80 7.67 14.58
N ALA A 8 -11.24 8.75 15.15
CA ALA A 8 -9.78 8.93 15.16
C ALA A 8 -9.07 7.83 15.95
N ALA A 9 -9.65 7.38 17.07
CA ALA A 9 -9.11 6.25 17.85
C ALA A 9 -9.19 4.92 17.08
N LEU A 10 -10.28 4.66 16.35
CA LEU A 10 -10.39 3.47 15.49
C LEU A 10 -9.34 3.51 14.37
N LEU A 11 -9.16 4.65 13.70
CA LEU A 11 -8.12 4.79 12.68
C LEU A 11 -6.72 4.55 13.25
N GLY A 12 -6.44 5.09 14.45
CA GLY A 12 -5.19 4.84 15.17
C GLY A 12 -4.99 3.36 15.52
N LEU A 13 -6.06 2.66 15.91
CA LEU A 13 -6.02 1.23 16.17
C LEU A 13 -5.67 0.45 14.90
N PHE A 14 -6.33 0.73 13.78
CA PHE A 14 -6.00 0.08 12.50
C PHE A 14 -4.59 0.41 12.02
N ALA A 15 -4.08 1.61 12.28
CA ALA A 15 -2.68 1.96 12.03
C ALA A 15 -1.71 1.06 12.83
N CYS A 16 -2.02 0.75 14.10
CA CYS A 16 -1.25 -0.20 14.89
C CYS A 16 -1.36 -1.62 14.34
N LEU A 17 -2.59 -2.11 14.11
CA LEU A 17 -2.84 -3.48 13.65
C LEU A 17 -2.18 -3.78 12.30
N SER A 18 -1.99 -2.77 11.46
CA SER A 18 -1.36 -2.92 10.13
C SER A 18 0.10 -3.37 10.16
N SER A 19 0.78 -3.30 11.30
CA SER A 19 2.18 -3.74 11.43
C SER A 19 2.48 -4.47 12.74
N MET A 20 1.45 -4.83 13.52
CA MET A 20 1.62 -5.51 14.79
C MET A 20 2.19 -6.91 14.60
N PRO A 21 3.30 -7.30 15.25
CA PRO A 21 3.95 -8.59 15.05
C PRO A 21 3.01 -9.78 15.23
N GLY A 22 2.21 -9.80 16.29
CA GLY A 22 1.27 -10.88 16.57
C GLY A 22 0.12 -11.04 15.56
N LEU A 23 -0.09 -10.07 14.67
CA LEU A 23 -1.10 -10.10 13.60
C LEU A 23 -0.49 -10.23 12.20
N GLY A 24 0.67 -10.85 12.10
CA GLY A 24 1.39 -11.04 10.85
C GLY A 24 2.46 -9.98 10.57
N GLY A 25 2.60 -9.02 11.47
CA GLY A 25 3.68 -8.05 11.48
C GLY A 25 3.83 -7.26 10.21
N THR A 26 5.05 -6.84 9.97
CA THR A 26 5.43 -6.07 8.77
C THR A 26 5.24 -6.87 7.48
N SER A 27 5.35 -8.19 7.53
CA SER A 27 5.28 -9.05 6.34
C SER A 27 3.86 -9.20 5.81
N ILE A 28 2.85 -9.36 6.67
CA ILE A 28 1.46 -9.56 6.27
C ILE A 28 0.65 -8.28 6.48
N GLY A 29 0.67 -7.72 7.70
CA GLY A 29 -0.14 -6.57 8.06
C GLY A 29 0.15 -5.35 7.18
N ASN A 30 1.42 -5.07 6.91
CA ASN A 30 1.83 -3.95 6.06
C ASN A 30 1.43 -4.12 4.59
N TYR A 31 1.34 -5.37 4.11
CA TYR A 31 0.91 -5.68 2.74
C TYR A 31 -0.59 -5.95 2.61
N THR A 32 -1.34 -5.91 3.67
CA THR A 32 -2.81 -6.02 3.71
C THR A 32 -3.43 -4.74 4.27
N LEU A 33 -3.64 -4.67 5.58
CA LEU A 33 -4.24 -3.52 6.26
C LEU A 33 -3.46 -2.21 6.07
N GLY A 34 -2.14 -2.29 5.93
CA GLY A 34 -1.27 -1.12 5.70
C GLY A 34 -1.35 -0.55 4.30
N ARG A 35 -1.90 -1.26 3.31
CA ARG A 35 -1.99 -0.77 1.93
C ARG A 35 -3.10 0.26 1.75
N PRO A 36 -2.87 1.33 0.97
CA PRO A 36 -3.84 2.41 0.80
C PRO A 36 -5.20 1.98 0.26
N LEU A 37 -5.27 0.94 -0.57
CA LEU A 37 -6.55 0.42 -1.05
C LEU A 37 -7.41 -0.13 0.09
N VAL A 38 -6.81 -0.94 0.97
CA VAL A 38 -7.51 -1.49 2.14
C VAL A 38 -7.74 -0.40 3.18
N GLY A 39 -6.75 0.46 3.40
CA GLY A 39 -6.89 1.64 4.26
C GLY A 39 -8.03 2.56 3.81
N GLY A 40 -8.19 2.77 2.50
CA GLY A 40 -9.29 3.54 1.92
C GLY A 40 -10.67 2.94 2.20
N LEU A 41 -10.79 1.61 2.09
CA LEU A 41 -12.00 0.90 2.46
C LEU A 41 -12.32 1.08 3.97
N VAL A 42 -11.33 0.84 4.83
CA VAL A 42 -11.47 0.98 6.29
C VAL A 42 -11.83 2.41 6.69
N CYS A 43 -11.10 3.40 6.16
CA CYS A 43 -11.37 4.81 6.41
C CYS A 43 -12.78 5.21 5.91
N GLY A 44 -13.17 4.75 4.72
CA GLY A 44 -14.48 5.01 4.16
C GLY A 44 -15.63 4.47 5.03
N ILE A 45 -15.47 3.27 5.59
CA ILE A 45 -16.44 2.68 6.53
C ILE A 45 -16.48 3.48 7.83
N ILE A 46 -15.32 3.76 8.45
CA ILE A 46 -15.25 4.45 9.74
C ILE A 46 -15.76 5.89 9.64
N LEU A 47 -15.47 6.58 8.55
CA LEU A 47 -15.84 7.98 8.35
C LEU A 47 -17.22 8.15 7.70
N GLY A 48 -17.85 7.07 7.26
CA GLY A 48 -19.20 7.08 6.68
C GLY A 48 -19.25 7.58 5.22
N ASP A 49 -18.12 7.60 4.50
CA ASP A 49 -18.06 7.93 3.07
C ASP A 49 -17.18 6.93 2.33
N LEU A 50 -17.80 5.78 2.04
CA LEU A 50 -17.14 4.65 1.41
C LEU A 50 -16.64 5.00 0.00
N LYS A 51 -17.40 5.77 -0.78
CA LYS A 51 -17.05 6.15 -2.15
C LYS A 51 -15.75 6.95 -2.16
N THR A 52 -15.68 8.02 -1.38
CA THR A 52 -14.49 8.87 -1.30
C THR A 52 -13.30 8.10 -0.73
N GLY A 53 -13.50 7.31 0.32
CA GLY A 53 -12.44 6.50 0.92
C GLY A 53 -11.79 5.54 -0.06
N ILE A 54 -12.59 4.78 -0.84
CA ILE A 54 -12.08 3.85 -1.84
C ILE A 54 -11.37 4.58 -2.98
N LEU A 55 -11.94 5.65 -3.54
CA LEU A 55 -11.35 6.39 -4.66
C LEU A 55 -10.01 7.03 -4.27
N VAL A 56 -9.93 7.62 -3.08
CA VAL A 56 -8.68 8.15 -2.52
C VAL A 56 -7.66 7.02 -2.28
N GLY A 57 -8.12 5.90 -1.71
CA GLY A 57 -7.28 4.72 -1.49
C GLY A 57 -6.71 4.15 -2.80
N ILE A 58 -7.50 4.09 -3.88
CA ILE A 58 -7.03 3.66 -5.20
C ILE A 58 -5.97 4.63 -5.73
N ALA A 59 -6.21 5.93 -5.70
CA ALA A 59 -5.27 6.93 -6.19
C ALA A 59 -3.92 6.84 -5.46
N MET A 60 -3.93 6.72 -4.14
CA MET A 60 -2.72 6.54 -3.34
C MET A 60 -2.06 5.17 -3.55
N GLN A 61 -2.85 4.10 -3.73
CA GLN A 61 -2.30 2.77 -4.00
C GLN A 61 -1.51 2.73 -5.31
N LEU A 62 -1.97 3.44 -6.35
CA LEU A 62 -1.27 3.50 -7.63
C LEU A 62 0.11 4.17 -7.50
N VAL A 63 0.26 5.17 -6.64
CA VAL A 63 1.57 5.79 -6.34
C VAL A 63 2.53 4.78 -5.72
N TYR A 64 2.02 3.96 -4.80
CA TYR A 64 2.83 3.03 -4.01
C TYR A 64 2.72 1.56 -4.45
N ILE A 65 2.20 1.31 -5.67
CA ILE A 65 1.94 -0.06 -6.14
C ILE A 65 3.22 -0.90 -6.21
N ALA A 66 4.32 -0.28 -6.62
CA ALA A 66 5.62 -0.91 -6.77
C ALA A 66 6.52 -0.78 -5.52
N LEU A 67 5.98 -0.21 -4.44
CA LEU A 67 6.77 -0.01 -3.23
C LEU A 67 7.10 -1.36 -2.57
N VAL A 68 8.38 -1.66 -2.54
CA VAL A 68 8.98 -2.79 -1.84
C VAL A 68 10.01 -2.27 -0.84
N THR A 69 10.33 -3.07 0.16
CA THR A 69 11.26 -2.71 1.24
C THR A 69 12.52 -3.59 1.21
N PRO A 70 13.36 -3.48 0.15
CA PRO A 70 14.54 -4.31 0.02
C PRO A 70 15.52 -4.04 1.18
N GLY A 71 15.97 -5.09 1.85
CA GLY A 71 16.87 -4.98 2.98
C GLY A 71 16.30 -4.23 4.19
N GLY A 72 14.96 -4.09 4.28
CA GLY A 72 14.30 -3.37 5.38
C GLY A 72 14.31 -1.85 5.25
N THR A 73 14.80 -1.30 4.14
CA THR A 73 14.75 0.16 3.91
C THR A 73 13.34 0.59 3.50
N VAL A 74 12.83 1.66 4.12
CA VAL A 74 11.50 2.19 3.86
C VAL A 74 11.61 3.60 3.32
N SER A 75 11.23 3.79 2.06
CA SER A 75 11.23 5.10 1.40
C SER A 75 9.96 5.91 1.66
N ALA A 76 8.87 5.24 2.02
CA ALA A 76 7.62 5.87 2.43
C ALA A 76 6.83 4.94 3.38
N ASP A 77 6.21 5.48 4.41
CA ASP A 77 5.36 4.72 5.31
C ASP A 77 3.93 4.65 4.77
N VAL A 78 3.61 3.55 4.09
CA VAL A 78 2.27 3.32 3.51
C VAL A 78 1.16 3.19 4.57
N ARG A 79 1.48 2.87 5.83
CA ARG A 79 0.51 2.83 6.93
C ARG A 79 0.08 4.24 7.30
N ALA A 80 1.05 5.16 7.38
CA ALA A 80 0.76 6.58 7.58
C ALA A 80 -0.06 7.14 6.42
N VAL A 81 0.26 6.76 5.16
CA VAL A 81 -0.56 7.10 4.00
C VAL A 81 -2.00 6.63 4.20
N SER A 82 -2.19 5.37 4.62
CA SER A 82 -3.50 4.74 4.77
C SER A 82 -4.35 5.35 5.89
N TYR A 83 -3.76 5.61 7.06
CA TYR A 83 -4.54 5.99 8.25
C TYR A 83 -4.38 7.45 8.69
N ILE A 84 -3.48 8.20 8.05
CA ILE A 84 -3.36 9.66 8.20
C ILE A 84 -3.63 10.35 6.87
N GLY A 85 -2.95 9.93 5.80
CA GLY A 85 -3.05 10.56 4.48
C GLY A 85 -4.44 10.48 3.89
N ILE A 86 -5.09 9.31 3.91
CA ILE A 86 -6.44 9.13 3.37
C ILE A 86 -7.48 9.96 4.15
N PRO A 87 -7.57 9.92 5.48
CA PRO A 87 -8.48 10.77 6.22
C PRO A 87 -8.28 12.26 5.95
N LEU A 88 -7.04 12.74 5.90
CA LEU A 88 -6.74 14.15 5.58
C LEU A 88 -7.18 14.52 4.16
N ALA A 89 -6.95 13.64 3.18
CA ALA A 89 -7.40 13.85 1.80
C ALA A 89 -8.94 13.87 1.70
N MET A 90 -9.63 12.98 2.42
CA MET A 90 -11.10 12.98 2.48
C MET A 90 -11.62 14.29 3.06
N ILE A 91 -11.05 14.77 4.16
CA ILE A 91 -11.40 16.08 4.74
C ILE A 91 -11.18 17.20 3.73
N ALA A 92 -10.05 17.19 3.03
CA ALA A 92 -9.71 18.20 2.04
C ALA A 92 -10.68 18.19 0.85
N ILE A 93 -10.97 17.03 0.28
CA ILE A 93 -11.92 16.86 -0.83
C ILE A 93 -13.31 17.43 -0.45
N HIS A 94 -13.81 17.09 0.74
CA HIS A 94 -15.07 17.65 1.25
C HIS A 94 -15.00 19.15 1.49
N SER A 95 -13.90 19.65 2.07
CA SER A 95 -13.73 21.07 2.38
C SER A 95 -13.67 21.93 1.12
N TYR A 96 -13.07 21.42 0.05
CA TYR A 96 -13.01 22.10 -1.25
C TYR A 96 -14.26 21.82 -2.13
N GLY A 97 -15.18 20.95 -1.71
CA GLY A 97 -16.37 20.59 -2.48
C GLY A 97 -16.05 19.91 -3.81
N LEU A 98 -14.97 19.11 -3.86
CA LEU A 98 -14.55 18.39 -5.07
C LEU A 98 -15.35 17.10 -5.23
N ASP A 99 -15.67 16.74 -6.49
CA ASP A 99 -16.11 15.37 -6.78
C ASP A 99 -14.93 14.40 -6.58
N PRO A 100 -15.08 13.37 -5.73
CA PRO A 100 -14.01 12.41 -5.46
C PRO A 100 -13.47 11.68 -6.70
N SER A 101 -14.27 11.56 -7.75
CA SER A 101 -13.85 10.95 -9.02
C SER A 101 -13.08 11.91 -9.94
N SER A 102 -13.03 13.19 -9.62
CA SER A 102 -12.35 14.19 -10.44
C SER A 102 -10.83 14.07 -10.37
N VAL A 103 -10.15 14.42 -11.47
CA VAL A 103 -8.67 14.47 -11.53
C VAL A 103 -8.09 15.40 -10.46
N LYS A 104 -8.79 16.50 -10.13
CA LYS A 104 -8.38 17.43 -9.07
C LYS A 104 -8.40 16.76 -7.69
N ALA A 105 -9.46 16.00 -7.37
CA ALA A 105 -9.56 15.28 -6.11
C ALA A 105 -8.48 14.20 -6.00
N GLN A 106 -8.23 13.46 -7.08
CA GLN A 106 -7.16 12.45 -7.12
C GLN A 106 -5.77 13.09 -6.98
N GLY A 107 -5.50 14.21 -7.65
CA GLY A 107 -4.25 14.96 -7.51
C GLY A 107 -4.05 15.49 -6.09
N LEU A 108 -5.11 15.99 -5.45
CA LEU A 108 -5.06 16.41 -4.05
C LEU A 108 -4.77 15.23 -3.12
N ALA A 109 -5.46 14.12 -3.32
CA ALA A 109 -5.29 12.90 -2.54
C ALA A 109 -3.84 12.38 -2.61
N THR A 110 -3.28 12.24 -3.81
CA THR A 110 -1.92 11.75 -4.01
C THR A 110 -0.88 12.71 -3.44
N SER A 111 -1.11 14.02 -3.50
CA SER A 111 -0.22 15.01 -2.88
C SER A 111 -0.19 14.87 -1.36
N PHE A 112 -1.34 14.77 -0.70
CA PHE A 112 -1.42 14.50 0.75
C PHE A 112 -0.78 13.15 1.10
N GLY A 113 -1.10 12.10 0.34
CA GLY A 113 -0.54 10.77 0.56
C GLY A 113 0.97 10.76 0.47
N THR A 114 1.55 11.42 -0.53
CA THR A 114 3.01 11.45 -0.71
C THR A 114 3.69 12.23 0.41
N MET A 115 3.15 13.36 0.80
CA MET A 115 3.68 14.16 1.90
C MET A 115 3.64 13.36 3.22
N VAL A 116 2.50 12.77 3.55
CA VAL A 116 2.33 11.97 4.76
C VAL A 116 3.18 10.70 4.70
N GLY A 117 3.28 10.03 3.56
CA GLY A 117 4.11 8.84 3.37
C GLY A 117 5.59 9.11 3.64
N THR A 118 6.10 10.24 3.14
CA THR A 118 7.50 10.66 3.37
C THR A 118 7.74 11.03 4.83
N LEU A 119 6.88 11.84 5.43
CA LEU A 119 7.00 12.23 6.85
C LEU A 119 6.77 11.03 7.79
N GLY A 120 5.92 10.10 7.40
CA GLY A 120 5.63 8.87 8.13
C GLY A 120 6.84 7.95 8.31
N THR A 121 7.88 8.08 7.47
CA THR A 121 9.12 7.32 7.65
C THR A 121 9.76 7.56 9.01
N VAL A 122 9.64 8.76 9.55
CA VAL A 122 10.12 9.10 10.90
C VAL A 122 9.42 8.25 11.95
N LEU A 123 8.10 8.08 11.82
CA LEU A 123 7.28 7.26 12.72
C LEU A 123 7.61 5.76 12.56
N PHE A 124 7.85 5.33 11.33
CA PHE A 124 8.26 3.96 11.04
C PHE A 124 9.59 3.61 11.71
N TYR A 125 10.63 4.43 11.48
CA TYR A 125 11.94 4.23 12.10
C TYR A 125 11.91 4.44 13.62
N GLY A 126 11.04 5.33 14.11
CA GLY A 126 10.77 5.45 15.54
C GLY A 126 10.27 4.16 16.16
N THR A 127 9.27 3.52 15.53
CA THR A 127 8.76 2.20 15.94
C THR A 127 9.87 1.15 15.93
N ALA A 128 10.66 1.08 14.83
CA ALA A 128 11.75 0.13 14.70
C ALA A 128 12.82 0.33 15.80
N THR A 129 13.17 1.56 16.10
CA THR A 129 14.16 1.90 17.13
C THR A 129 13.69 1.47 18.53
N ILE A 130 12.44 1.75 18.89
CA ILE A 130 11.88 1.31 20.18
C ILE A 130 11.84 -0.23 20.24
N ASN A 131 11.49 -0.89 19.14
CA ASN A 131 11.44 -2.35 19.07
C ASN A 131 12.82 -3.02 19.26
N LEU A 132 13.94 -2.32 19.00
CA LEU A 132 15.29 -2.86 19.32
C LEU A 132 15.44 -3.16 20.82
N ALA A 133 14.84 -2.33 21.69
CA ALA A 133 14.86 -2.60 23.13
C ALA A 133 14.10 -3.90 23.47
N TRP A 134 12.97 -4.12 22.83
CA TRP A 134 12.21 -5.36 23.01
C TRP A 134 12.94 -6.58 22.47
N GLN A 135 13.59 -6.45 21.32
CA GLN A 135 14.45 -7.51 20.77
C GLN A 135 15.57 -7.89 21.72
N HIS A 136 16.23 -6.91 22.35
CA HIS A 136 17.30 -7.19 23.33
C HIS A 136 16.77 -7.98 24.53
N ILE A 137 15.58 -7.65 25.03
CA ILE A 137 14.92 -8.44 26.10
C ILE A 137 14.63 -9.87 25.61
N GLY A 138 14.20 -10.03 24.35
CA GLY A 138 13.94 -11.33 23.72
C GLY A 138 15.21 -12.17 23.61
N TRP A 139 16.32 -11.60 23.13
CA TRP A 139 17.60 -12.29 23.04
C TRP A 139 18.08 -12.79 24.41
N THR A 140 18.01 -11.91 25.42
CA THR A 140 18.37 -12.29 26.80
C THR A 140 17.49 -13.43 27.35
N ALA A 141 16.21 -13.47 26.96
CA ALA A 141 15.32 -14.55 27.36
C ALA A 141 15.68 -15.88 26.67
N VAL A 142 16.03 -15.85 25.39
CA VAL A 142 16.50 -17.03 24.63
C VAL A 142 17.78 -17.60 25.23
N GLU A 143 18.76 -16.74 25.52
CA GLU A 143 20.05 -17.16 26.16
C GLU A 143 19.82 -17.84 27.50
N LYS A 144 18.79 -17.46 28.27
CA LYS A 144 18.42 -18.05 29.54
C LYS A 144 17.50 -19.27 29.42
N GLY A 145 17.07 -19.64 28.22
CA GLY A 145 16.11 -20.71 27.96
C GLY A 145 14.69 -20.40 28.39
N ASP A 146 14.34 -19.11 28.64
CA ASP A 146 13.00 -18.66 29.01
C ASP A 146 12.13 -18.32 27.77
N PHE A 147 11.74 -19.35 27.06
CA PHE A 147 10.94 -19.19 25.83
C PHE A 147 9.51 -18.64 26.08
N LYS A 148 8.97 -18.76 27.29
CA LYS A 148 7.66 -18.20 27.64
C LYS A 148 7.67 -16.66 27.55
N LYS A 149 8.79 -16.04 27.87
CA LYS A 149 8.95 -14.60 27.83
C LYS A 149 8.88 -14.04 26.39
N LEU A 150 9.15 -14.87 25.38
CA LEU A 150 9.04 -14.47 23.97
C LEU A 150 7.60 -14.05 23.60
N TYR A 151 6.58 -14.70 24.19
CA TYR A 151 5.19 -14.26 23.96
C TYR A 151 4.98 -12.81 24.42
N THR A 152 5.56 -12.42 25.56
CA THR A 152 5.47 -11.04 26.03
C THR A 152 6.20 -10.07 25.11
N VAL A 153 7.39 -10.47 24.62
CA VAL A 153 8.22 -9.65 23.72
C VAL A 153 7.55 -9.46 22.37
N ASP A 154 6.87 -10.47 21.84
CA ASP A 154 6.28 -10.43 20.49
C ASP A 154 4.83 -9.88 20.49
N TRP A 155 4.05 -10.19 21.54
CA TRP A 155 2.62 -9.82 21.57
C TRP A 155 2.31 -8.59 22.41
N VAL A 156 3.05 -8.32 23.47
CA VAL A 156 2.69 -7.27 24.45
C VAL A 156 3.55 -6.02 24.28
N LEU A 157 4.87 -6.15 24.28
CA LEU A 157 5.77 -5.02 24.27
C LEU A 157 5.67 -4.17 22.99
N PRO A 158 5.47 -4.73 21.79
CA PRO A 158 5.32 -3.91 20.59
C PRO A 158 4.11 -2.98 20.59
N TRP A 159 3.07 -3.25 21.41
CA TRP A 159 1.96 -2.30 21.57
C TRP A 159 2.42 -0.95 22.06
N ILE A 160 3.42 -0.89 22.94
CA ILE A 160 3.96 0.38 23.47
C ILE A 160 4.56 1.20 22.34
N SER A 161 5.41 0.60 21.49
CA SER A 161 6.01 1.28 20.34
C SER A 161 4.96 1.73 19.33
N HIS A 162 3.98 0.88 19.03
CA HIS A 162 2.91 1.20 18.08
C HIS A 162 1.93 2.25 18.62
N ILE A 163 1.63 2.26 19.92
CA ILE A 163 0.82 3.31 20.52
C ILE A 163 1.54 4.67 20.39
N ILE A 164 2.83 4.72 20.70
CA ILE A 164 3.62 5.95 20.63
C ILE A 164 3.80 6.43 19.19
N CYS A 165 4.19 5.55 18.27
CA CYS A 165 4.59 5.94 16.92
C CYS A 165 3.49 5.77 15.84
N SER A 166 2.37 5.11 16.15
CA SER A 166 1.27 4.92 15.18
C SER A 166 -0.06 5.45 15.71
N PHE A 167 -0.52 5.00 16.88
CA PHE A 167 -1.82 5.39 17.42
C PHE A 167 -1.91 6.89 17.73
N ILE A 168 -1.01 7.40 18.57
CA ILE A 168 -1.03 8.80 19.02
C ILE A 168 -0.88 9.76 17.84
N PRO A 169 0.10 9.60 16.93
CA PRO A 169 0.21 10.47 15.76
C PRO A 169 -1.03 10.43 14.86
N THR A 170 -1.60 9.24 14.60
CA THR A 170 -2.82 9.13 13.81
C THR A 170 -4.00 9.83 14.46
N LEU A 171 -4.20 9.62 15.76
CA LEU A 171 -5.26 10.28 16.53
C LEU A 171 -5.16 11.81 16.47
N ILE A 172 -3.95 12.35 16.72
CA ILE A 172 -3.71 13.79 16.69
C ILE A 172 -3.92 14.35 15.28
N MET A 173 -3.32 13.73 14.27
CA MET A 173 -3.40 14.22 12.89
C MET A 173 -4.83 14.15 12.35
N CYS A 174 -5.58 13.11 12.65
CA CYS A 174 -6.99 13.02 12.25
C CYS A 174 -7.86 14.08 12.97
N LYS A 175 -7.60 14.39 14.25
CA LYS A 175 -8.34 15.45 14.96
C LYS A 175 -7.97 16.86 14.51
N MET A 176 -6.71 17.08 14.22
CA MET A 176 -6.23 18.38 13.70
C MET A 176 -6.46 18.54 12.20
N GLY A 177 -6.92 17.50 11.51
CA GLY A 177 -7.06 17.47 10.06
C GLY A 177 -7.98 18.58 9.52
N ALA A 178 -9.16 18.76 10.11
CA ALA A 178 -10.09 19.79 9.66
C ALA A 178 -9.53 21.22 9.85
N PRO A 179 -9.01 21.63 11.02
CA PRO A 179 -8.35 22.93 11.17
C PRO A 179 -7.14 23.09 10.24
N MET A 180 -6.34 22.05 10.05
CA MET A 180 -5.17 22.09 9.18
C MET A 180 -5.57 22.29 7.70
N VAL A 181 -6.58 21.55 7.22
CA VAL A 181 -7.10 21.71 5.86
C VAL A 181 -7.70 23.11 5.66
N GLU A 182 -8.42 23.66 6.65
CA GLU A 182 -8.98 24.99 6.58
C GLU A 182 -7.88 26.07 6.52
N LEU A 183 -6.80 25.91 7.29
CA LEU A 183 -5.63 26.76 7.22
C LEU A 183 -4.97 26.70 5.83
N ILE A 184 -4.79 25.50 5.27
CA ILE A 184 -4.28 25.31 3.92
C ILE A 184 -5.19 25.99 2.90
N LYS A 185 -6.52 25.84 3.02
CA LYS A 185 -7.49 26.46 2.12
C LYS A 185 -7.40 27.99 2.11
N ASN A 186 -7.16 28.60 3.27
CA ASN A 186 -7.06 30.05 3.40
C ASN A 186 -5.75 30.61 2.80
N TYR A 187 -4.64 29.87 2.91
CA TYR A 187 -3.33 30.30 2.40
C TYR A 187 -3.04 29.84 0.97
N LEU A 188 -3.70 28.76 0.52
CA LEU A 188 -3.51 28.15 -0.78
C LEU A 188 -4.86 28.13 -1.55
N PRO A 189 -5.29 29.25 -2.13
CA PRO A 189 -6.54 29.30 -2.89
C PRO A 189 -6.47 28.36 -4.10
N MET A 190 -7.63 27.75 -4.45
CA MET A 190 -7.77 26.75 -5.53
C MET A 190 -7.19 27.20 -6.87
N ASP A 191 -7.33 28.48 -7.19
CA ASP A 191 -6.85 29.05 -8.45
C ASP A 191 -5.40 29.53 -8.39
N GLY A 192 -4.77 29.45 -7.22
CA GLY A 192 -3.40 29.84 -7.00
C GLY A 192 -2.39 28.91 -7.71
N LEU A 193 -1.23 29.47 -8.06
CA LEU A 193 -0.17 28.70 -8.74
C LEU A 193 0.27 27.48 -7.91
N ALA A 194 0.41 27.65 -6.59
CA ALA A 194 0.84 26.58 -5.70
C ALA A 194 -0.15 25.41 -5.68
N MET A 195 -1.47 25.68 -5.62
CA MET A 195 -2.49 24.64 -5.64
C MET A 195 -2.56 23.95 -7.01
N LYS A 196 -2.47 24.69 -8.12
CA LYS A 196 -2.38 24.13 -9.47
C LYS A 196 -1.18 23.22 -9.63
N THR A 197 -0.04 23.60 -9.10
CA THR A 197 1.19 22.79 -9.10
C THR A 197 0.98 21.49 -8.31
N LEU A 198 0.39 21.56 -7.11
CA LEU A 198 0.08 20.39 -6.29
C LEU A 198 -0.86 19.41 -7.03
N PHE A 199 -1.92 19.92 -7.67
CA PHE A 199 -2.83 19.08 -8.44
C PHE A 199 -2.12 18.41 -9.62
N THR A 200 -1.29 19.16 -10.36
CA THR A 200 -0.56 18.63 -11.51
C THR A 200 0.45 17.57 -11.09
N VAL A 201 1.28 17.87 -10.10
CA VAL A 201 2.27 16.91 -9.56
C VAL A 201 1.56 15.68 -9.00
N GLY A 202 0.51 15.88 -8.18
CA GLY A 202 -0.25 14.77 -7.59
C GLY A 202 -0.89 13.87 -8.66
N SER A 203 -1.44 14.43 -9.74
CA SER A 203 -2.03 13.65 -10.83
C SER A 203 -1.01 12.86 -11.66
N LEU A 204 0.26 13.25 -11.65
CA LEU A 204 1.35 12.52 -12.32
C LEU A 204 1.95 11.39 -11.48
N LEU A 205 1.83 11.44 -10.15
CA LEU A 205 2.43 10.44 -9.25
C LEU A 205 1.96 9.00 -9.52
N PRO A 206 0.68 8.71 -9.80
CA PRO A 206 0.25 7.37 -10.18
C PRO A 206 0.96 6.83 -11.43
N CYS A 207 1.23 7.68 -12.42
CA CYS A 207 1.98 7.29 -13.61
C CYS A 207 3.43 6.90 -13.27
N VAL A 208 4.06 7.61 -12.32
CA VAL A 208 5.39 7.26 -11.82
C VAL A 208 5.36 5.90 -11.12
N GLY A 209 4.36 5.64 -10.26
CA GLY A 209 4.17 4.36 -9.59
C GLY A 209 4.04 3.19 -10.58
N ILE A 210 3.21 3.37 -11.62
CA ILE A 210 3.03 2.38 -12.69
C ILE A 210 4.34 2.19 -13.49
N ALA A 211 5.06 3.25 -13.81
CA ALA A 211 6.34 3.17 -14.52
C ALA A 211 7.39 2.38 -13.73
N ILE A 212 7.48 2.58 -12.42
CA ILE A 212 8.37 1.82 -11.54
C ILE A 212 7.96 0.34 -11.50
N LEU A 213 6.65 0.05 -11.41
CA LEU A 213 6.15 -1.32 -11.47
C LEU A 213 6.52 -2.01 -12.79
N LEU A 214 6.31 -1.34 -13.93
CA LEU A 214 6.69 -1.85 -15.23
C LEU A 214 8.20 -2.14 -15.31
N LYS A 215 9.03 -1.23 -14.80
CA LYS A 215 10.48 -1.43 -14.72
C LYS A 215 10.88 -2.67 -13.91
N GLN A 216 10.10 -3.07 -12.91
CA GLN A 216 10.36 -4.27 -12.12
C GLN A 216 9.89 -5.56 -12.81
N ILE A 217 8.79 -5.50 -13.57
CA ILE A 217 8.16 -6.67 -14.20
C ILE A 217 8.76 -6.96 -15.57
N VAL A 218 9.02 -5.91 -16.36
CA VAL A 218 9.49 -6.01 -17.74
C VAL A 218 10.99 -6.33 -17.74
N THR A 219 11.34 -7.50 -18.26
CA THR A 219 12.72 -7.94 -18.41
C THR A 219 13.20 -7.85 -19.85
N LYS A 220 12.29 -7.98 -20.82
CA LYS A 220 12.55 -7.95 -22.26
C LYS A 220 11.60 -6.96 -22.95
N ALA A 221 11.98 -6.43 -24.09
CA ALA A 221 11.14 -5.51 -24.87
C ALA A 221 9.77 -6.10 -25.22
N VAL A 222 9.67 -7.43 -25.44
CA VAL A 222 8.43 -8.13 -25.73
C VAL A 222 7.44 -8.08 -24.55
N ASP A 223 7.93 -7.96 -23.32
CA ASP A 223 7.09 -7.90 -22.12
C ASP A 223 6.27 -6.60 -22.02
N PHE A 224 6.58 -5.59 -22.86
CA PHE A 224 5.76 -4.39 -23.00
C PHE A 224 4.47 -4.60 -23.80
N ILE A 225 4.36 -5.69 -24.60
CA ILE A 225 3.18 -5.93 -25.45
C ILE A 225 1.90 -5.98 -24.62
N PRO A 226 1.79 -6.71 -23.50
CA PRO A 226 0.59 -6.70 -22.66
C PRO A 226 0.21 -5.31 -22.14
N PHE A 227 1.20 -4.48 -21.80
CA PHE A 227 0.96 -3.10 -21.38
C PHE A 227 0.37 -2.25 -22.50
N PHE A 228 0.97 -2.26 -23.69
CA PHE A 228 0.44 -1.51 -24.85
C PHE A 228 -0.92 -2.03 -25.29
N PHE A 229 -1.15 -3.34 -25.21
CA PHE A 229 -2.46 -3.93 -25.48
C PHE A 229 -3.52 -3.38 -24.51
N GLY A 230 -3.27 -3.43 -23.21
CA GLY A 230 -4.18 -2.87 -22.21
C GLY A 230 -4.40 -1.36 -22.37
N PHE A 231 -3.33 -0.61 -22.68
CA PHE A 231 -3.42 0.82 -22.97
C PHE A 231 -4.33 1.11 -24.17
N THR A 232 -4.15 0.33 -25.26
CA THR A 232 -4.99 0.46 -26.47
C THR A 232 -6.46 0.17 -26.18
N LEU A 233 -6.75 -0.89 -25.42
CA LEU A 233 -8.11 -1.22 -25.01
C LEU A 233 -8.76 -0.09 -24.21
N ALA A 234 -8.04 0.49 -23.26
CA ALA A 234 -8.53 1.59 -22.45
C ALA A 234 -8.71 2.89 -23.28
N ALA A 235 -7.69 3.25 -24.07
CA ALA A 235 -7.67 4.51 -24.81
C ALA A 235 -8.61 4.52 -26.04
N SER A 236 -8.71 3.40 -26.77
CA SER A 236 -9.46 3.33 -28.02
C SER A 236 -10.89 2.83 -27.85
N LEU A 237 -11.10 1.87 -26.94
CA LEU A 237 -12.42 1.26 -26.73
C LEU A 237 -13.12 1.75 -25.47
N GLY A 238 -12.46 2.60 -24.65
CA GLY A 238 -13.04 3.12 -23.41
C GLY A 238 -13.38 2.02 -22.39
N ILE A 239 -12.71 0.88 -22.45
CA ILE A 239 -13.00 -0.26 -21.58
C ILE A 239 -12.68 0.14 -20.13
N ASN A 240 -13.62 -0.10 -19.23
CA ASN A 240 -13.43 0.16 -17.81
C ASN A 240 -12.46 -0.88 -17.17
N LEU A 241 -11.96 -0.55 -15.99
CA LEU A 241 -10.97 -1.36 -15.29
C LEU A 241 -11.44 -2.81 -15.03
N VAL A 242 -12.73 -3.01 -14.70
CA VAL A 242 -13.30 -4.33 -14.43
C VAL A 242 -13.27 -5.20 -15.70
N SER A 243 -13.73 -4.65 -16.83
CA SER A 243 -13.70 -5.35 -18.11
C SER A 243 -12.27 -5.65 -18.56
N ALA A 244 -11.34 -4.70 -18.39
CA ALA A 244 -9.91 -4.92 -18.68
C ALA A 244 -9.32 -6.03 -17.81
N THR A 245 -9.69 -6.11 -16.54
CA THR A 245 -9.24 -7.16 -15.62
C THR A 245 -9.74 -8.54 -16.06
N LEU A 246 -10.99 -8.67 -16.49
CA LEU A 246 -11.54 -9.94 -16.99
C LEU A 246 -10.83 -10.41 -18.26
N VAL A 247 -10.55 -9.49 -19.19
CA VAL A 247 -9.79 -9.79 -20.41
C VAL A 247 -8.36 -10.24 -20.05
N ALA A 248 -7.69 -9.51 -19.16
CA ALA A 248 -6.34 -9.87 -18.70
C ALA A 248 -6.31 -11.22 -17.99
N ALA A 249 -7.31 -11.54 -17.16
CA ALA A 249 -7.42 -12.83 -16.48
C ALA A 249 -7.55 -14.00 -17.45
N LEU A 250 -8.31 -13.83 -18.54
CA LEU A 250 -8.43 -14.84 -19.59
C LEU A 250 -7.06 -15.16 -20.23
N PHE A 251 -6.31 -14.12 -20.63
CA PHE A 251 -4.98 -14.30 -21.20
C PHE A 251 -4.00 -14.92 -20.21
N ALA A 252 -4.06 -14.51 -18.94
CA ALA A 252 -3.22 -15.07 -17.89
C ALA A 252 -3.48 -16.57 -17.68
N LEU A 253 -4.76 -17.00 -17.67
CA LEU A 253 -5.14 -18.39 -17.56
C LEU A 253 -4.69 -19.24 -18.77
N ILE A 254 -4.83 -18.70 -19.99
CA ILE A 254 -4.37 -19.38 -21.21
C ILE A 254 -2.85 -19.55 -21.15
N ASN A 255 -2.11 -18.50 -20.85
CA ASN A 255 -0.65 -18.54 -20.74
C ASN A 255 -0.18 -19.54 -19.66
N TYR A 256 -0.85 -19.52 -18.50
CA TYR A 256 -0.57 -20.49 -17.44
C TYR A 256 -0.77 -21.93 -17.89
N LYS A 257 -1.89 -22.25 -18.56
CA LYS A 257 -2.16 -23.58 -19.07
C LYS A 257 -1.13 -24.03 -20.12
N ILE A 258 -0.75 -23.15 -21.06
CA ILE A 258 0.28 -23.42 -22.05
C ILE A 258 1.62 -23.74 -21.37
N LYS A 259 2.00 -22.96 -20.37
CA LYS A 259 3.24 -23.17 -19.62
C LYS A 259 3.23 -24.49 -18.84
N MET A 260 2.13 -24.83 -18.21
CA MET A 260 1.98 -26.13 -17.51
C MET A 260 2.07 -27.30 -18.46
N LEU A 261 1.45 -27.23 -19.65
CA LEU A 261 1.56 -28.28 -20.68
C LEU A 261 3.00 -28.44 -21.21
N SER A 262 3.73 -27.33 -21.36
CA SER A 262 5.14 -27.40 -21.78
C SER A 262 6.02 -28.07 -20.73
N LEU A 263 5.81 -27.76 -19.45
CA LEU A 263 6.55 -28.35 -18.33
C LEU A 263 6.25 -29.86 -18.19
N SER A 264 4.99 -30.29 -18.38
CA SER A 264 4.62 -31.70 -18.33
C SER A 264 5.26 -32.51 -19.48
N LYS A 265 5.33 -31.92 -20.68
CA LYS A 265 6.04 -32.55 -21.81
C LYS A 265 7.53 -32.71 -21.55
N THR A 266 8.18 -31.68 -20.98
CA THR A 266 9.61 -31.77 -20.68
C THR A 266 9.89 -32.80 -19.57
N ALA A 267 8.99 -32.97 -18.61
CA ALA A 267 9.12 -33.99 -17.57
C ALA A 267 8.95 -35.41 -18.11
N VAL A 268 8.07 -35.60 -19.12
CA VAL A 268 7.88 -36.93 -19.78
C VAL A 268 9.10 -37.29 -20.63
N VAL A 269 9.65 -36.35 -21.41
CA VAL A 269 10.87 -36.58 -22.21
C VAL A 269 12.07 -36.88 -21.32
N ALA A 270 12.23 -36.19 -20.19
CA ALA A 270 13.32 -36.48 -19.27
C ALA A 270 13.16 -37.82 -18.52
N ALA A 271 11.95 -38.36 -18.42
CA ALA A 271 11.71 -39.71 -17.87
C ALA A 271 12.00 -40.81 -18.90
N ASP A 272 11.64 -40.57 -20.18
CA ASP A 272 11.95 -41.50 -21.28
C ASP A 272 13.46 -41.63 -21.54
N ASP A 273 14.21 -40.50 -21.46
CA ASP A 273 15.69 -40.52 -21.60
C ASP A 273 16.40 -41.25 -20.44
N LEU A 274 15.77 -41.41 -19.28
CA LEU A 274 16.33 -42.18 -18.15
C LEU A 274 16.04 -43.70 -18.25
N ASP A 275 14.98 -44.10 -18.95
CA ASP A 275 14.66 -45.50 -19.15
C ASP A 275 15.48 -46.13 -20.32
N ASP A 276 15.93 -45.34 -21.31
CA ASP A 276 16.78 -45.83 -22.43
C ASP A 276 18.25 -46.09 -22.00
N ASP A 277 18.77 -45.44 -20.95
CA ASP A 277 20.13 -45.65 -20.48
C ASP A 277 20.32 -46.97 -19.66
N ASP A 278 19.23 -47.59 -19.21
CA ASP A 278 19.27 -48.86 -18.45
C ASP A 278 19.19 -50.13 -19.31
N GLU A 279 19.00 -50.04 -20.63
CA GLU A 279 18.93 -51.23 -21.54
C GLU A 279 20.25 -51.56 -22.28
N GLU A 280 21.34 -50.78 -22.16
CA GLU A 280 22.62 -51.04 -22.83
C GLU A 280 23.66 -51.82 -22.02
N ASP A 281 23.37 -52.26 -20.80
CA ASP A 281 24.31 -53.04 -19.98
C ASP A 281 23.80 -54.46 -19.61
N ILE A 282 23.54 -55.34 -20.64
CA ILE A 282 23.47 -56.81 -20.46
C ILE A 282 24.27 -57.49 -21.54
#